data_a0d3b2b3a664f12b62b799c51a4e03e7
#
_entry.id   a0d3b2b3a664f12b62b799c51a4e03e7
#
_cell.length_a   1.000
_cell.length_b   1.000
_cell.length_c   1.000
_cell.angle_alpha   90.00
_cell.angle_beta   90.00
_cell.angle_gamma   90.00
#
_symmetry.space_group_name_H-M   'P 1'
#
loop_
_entity.id
_entity.type
_entity.pdbx_description
1 polymer ?
#
loop_
_entity_poly.entity_id
_entity_poly.type
_entity_poly.pdbx_seq_one_letter_code
_entity_poly.pdbx_strand_id
1 'polypeptide(L)'
;MAKKSPLSDDALEHVARRFAVLAEPMRLRLLQALFAGEMNVNALVEATGGTQANISRHLQTLTQAHVLARRKEGLQVFYSIADPSIFKLCELVCGSLEKQFTKNADAFAR
;
A
#
# COMPACT_ATOMS: atom_id res chain seq x y z
N MET A 1 8.18 21.37 19.76
CA MET A 1 8.29 20.01 19.26
C MET A 1 9.35 19.25 20.04
N ALA A 2 9.01 18.06 20.44
CA ALA A 2 9.97 17.25 21.15
C ALA A 2 11.12 16.87 20.22
N LYS A 3 12.34 17.04 20.71
CA LYS A 3 13.50 16.63 19.98
C LYS A 3 13.60 15.12 20.01
N LYS A 4 13.66 14.50 18.86
CA LYS A 4 13.81 13.06 18.77
C LYS A 4 15.26 12.69 18.53
N SER A 5 15.67 11.60 19.13
CA SER A 5 16.99 11.06 18.83
C SER A 5 17.04 10.62 17.39
N PRO A 6 18.19 10.77 16.73
CA PRO A 6 18.34 10.23 15.37
C PRO A 6 18.12 8.73 15.38
N LEU A 7 17.54 8.23 14.30
CA LEU A 7 17.38 6.78 14.14
C LEU A 7 18.74 6.15 13.91
N SER A 8 18.91 4.93 14.40
CA SER A 8 20.11 4.15 14.10
C SER A 8 20.12 3.79 12.62
N ASP A 9 21.31 3.41 12.12
CA ASP A 9 21.44 2.97 10.74
C ASP A 9 20.54 1.76 10.46
N ASP A 10 20.44 0.84 11.43
CA ASP A 10 19.57 -0.32 11.28
C ASP A 10 18.10 0.09 11.16
N ALA A 11 17.67 1.03 11.99
CA ALA A 11 16.31 1.52 11.93
C ALA A 11 16.02 2.22 10.60
N LEU A 12 16.99 3.00 10.11
CA LEU A 12 16.84 3.68 8.82
C LEU A 12 16.69 2.68 7.67
N GLU A 13 17.44 1.56 7.73
CA GLU A 13 17.29 0.53 6.72
C GLU A 13 15.89 -0.08 6.73
N HIS A 14 15.33 -0.32 7.91
CA HIS A 14 13.98 -0.84 8.01
C HIS A 14 12.95 0.14 7.46
N VAL A 15 13.11 1.41 7.78
CA VAL A 15 12.22 2.45 7.26
C VAL A 15 12.31 2.52 5.74
N ALA A 16 13.55 2.51 5.22
CA ALA A 16 13.76 2.56 3.77
C ALA A 16 13.11 1.38 3.06
N ARG A 17 13.22 0.18 3.62
CA ARG A 17 12.59 -1.01 3.04
C ARG A 17 11.07 -0.89 3.03
N ARG A 18 10.48 -0.32 4.09
CA ARG A 18 9.03 -0.12 4.13
C ARG A 18 8.59 0.80 3.00
N PHE A 19 9.30 1.91 2.80
CA PHE A 19 8.98 2.81 1.69
C PHE A 19 9.17 2.13 0.34
N ALA A 20 10.23 1.35 0.19
CA ALA A 20 10.50 0.65 -1.07
C ALA A 20 9.39 -0.34 -1.41
N VAL A 21 8.85 -1.02 -0.42
CA VAL A 21 7.75 -1.96 -0.62
C VAL A 21 6.51 -1.24 -1.14
N LEU A 22 6.30 0.00 -0.72
CA LEU A 22 5.14 0.78 -1.13
C LEU A 22 5.35 1.53 -2.44
N ALA A 23 6.59 1.72 -2.86
CA ALA A 23 6.94 2.62 -3.97
C ALA A 23 6.81 1.95 -5.32
N GLU A 24 5.60 1.47 -5.64
CA GLU A 24 5.34 0.82 -6.92
C GLU A 24 3.85 1.01 -7.23
N PRO A 25 3.51 1.57 -8.41
CA PRO A 25 2.13 1.96 -8.70
C PRO A 25 1.09 0.85 -8.54
N MET A 26 1.39 -0.37 -8.98
CA MET A 26 0.42 -1.46 -8.86
C MET A 26 0.19 -1.80 -7.38
N ARG A 27 1.23 -1.74 -6.56
CA ARG A 27 1.06 -1.99 -5.13
C ARG A 27 0.18 -0.94 -4.48
N LEU A 28 0.33 0.32 -4.90
CA LEU A 28 -0.53 1.39 -4.40
C LEU A 28 -1.98 1.19 -4.84
N ARG A 29 -2.19 0.70 -6.06
CA ARG A 29 -3.54 0.38 -6.52
C ARG A 29 -4.18 -0.74 -5.69
N LEU A 30 -3.40 -1.75 -5.35
CA LEU A 30 -3.88 -2.84 -4.51
C LEU A 30 -4.27 -2.34 -3.13
N LEU A 31 -3.43 -1.50 -2.53
CA LEU A 31 -3.74 -0.91 -1.24
C LEU A 31 -5.00 -0.08 -1.30
N GLN A 32 -5.13 0.74 -2.35
CA GLN A 32 -6.30 1.57 -2.51
C GLN A 32 -7.57 0.73 -2.59
N ALA A 33 -7.54 -0.36 -3.32
CA ALA A 33 -8.68 -1.26 -3.42
C ALA A 33 -9.02 -1.88 -2.05
N LEU A 34 -7.98 -2.25 -1.30
CA LEU A 34 -8.16 -2.92 -0.01
C LEU A 34 -8.55 -1.97 1.12
N PHE A 35 -8.40 -0.67 0.94
CA PHE A 35 -8.88 0.28 1.96
C PHE A 35 -10.38 0.19 2.14
N ALA A 36 -11.11 -0.27 1.13
CA ALA A 36 -12.56 -0.45 1.22
C ALA A 36 -12.95 -1.74 1.95
N GLY A 37 -12.02 -2.68 2.11
CA GLY A 37 -12.28 -3.93 2.81
C GLY A 37 -11.54 -5.10 2.21
N GLU A 38 -11.68 -6.24 2.84
CA GLU A 38 -11.02 -7.47 2.44
C GLU A 38 -11.48 -7.93 1.03
N MET A 39 -10.53 -8.42 0.23
CA MET A 39 -10.81 -8.88 -1.13
C MET A 39 -9.99 -10.13 -1.44
N ASN A 40 -10.55 -11.00 -2.29
CA ASN A 40 -9.79 -12.13 -2.80
C ASN A 40 -9.01 -11.73 -4.05
N VAL A 41 -8.15 -12.65 -4.53
CA VAL A 41 -7.27 -12.33 -5.67
C VAL A 41 -8.05 -11.97 -6.92
N ASN A 42 -9.13 -12.72 -7.22
CA ASN A 42 -9.92 -12.45 -8.42
C ASN A 42 -10.53 -11.06 -8.39
N ALA A 43 -11.05 -10.65 -7.23
CA ALA A 43 -11.62 -9.31 -7.09
C ALA A 43 -10.53 -8.24 -7.26
N LEU A 44 -9.34 -8.50 -6.77
CA LEU A 44 -8.22 -7.56 -6.92
C LEU A 44 -7.75 -7.46 -8.36
N VAL A 45 -7.74 -8.58 -9.08
CA VAL A 45 -7.42 -8.57 -10.51
C VAL A 45 -8.42 -7.69 -11.27
N GLU A 46 -9.70 -7.87 -10.99
CA GLU A 46 -10.72 -7.05 -11.64
C GLU A 46 -10.61 -5.57 -11.27
N ALA A 47 -10.35 -5.30 -10.01
CA ALA A 47 -10.30 -3.91 -9.54
C ALA A 47 -9.09 -3.15 -10.10
N THR A 48 -7.98 -3.84 -10.37
CA THR A 48 -6.73 -3.19 -10.77
C THR A 48 -6.40 -3.36 -12.25
N GLY A 49 -7.01 -4.33 -12.92
CA GLY A 49 -6.71 -4.61 -14.32
C GLY A 49 -5.40 -5.35 -14.55
N GLY A 50 -4.75 -5.83 -13.50
CA GLY A 50 -3.51 -6.59 -13.62
C GLY A 50 -3.75 -8.05 -13.94
N THR A 51 -2.68 -8.77 -14.23
CA THR A 51 -2.76 -10.21 -14.41
C THR A 51 -2.73 -10.90 -13.05
N GLN A 52 -3.29 -12.10 -12.98
CA GLN A 52 -3.31 -12.84 -11.73
C GLN A 52 -1.90 -13.10 -11.21
N ALA A 53 -0.98 -13.49 -12.09
CA ALA A 53 0.39 -13.80 -11.69
C ALA A 53 1.09 -12.56 -11.11
N ASN A 54 0.93 -11.42 -11.78
CA ASN A 54 1.56 -10.18 -11.32
C ASN A 54 0.96 -9.70 -10.01
N ILE A 55 -0.36 -9.73 -9.91
CA ILE A 55 -1.05 -9.33 -8.69
C ILE A 55 -0.64 -10.22 -7.51
N SER A 56 -0.61 -11.53 -7.73
CA SER A 56 -0.23 -12.47 -6.67
C SER A 56 1.19 -12.21 -6.16
N ARG A 57 2.11 -11.87 -7.06
CA ARG A 57 3.48 -11.57 -6.68
C ARG A 57 3.55 -10.30 -5.81
N HIS A 58 2.81 -9.27 -6.19
CA HIS A 58 2.76 -8.03 -5.40
C HIS A 58 2.11 -8.28 -4.04
N LEU A 59 1.03 -9.07 -4.00
CA LEU A 59 0.37 -9.40 -2.74
C LEU A 59 1.31 -10.15 -1.81
N GLN A 60 2.10 -11.06 -2.35
CA GLN A 60 3.07 -11.81 -1.57
C GLN A 60 4.11 -10.88 -0.95
N THR A 61 4.65 -9.96 -1.75
CA THR A 61 5.64 -8.99 -1.27
C THR A 61 5.06 -8.14 -0.14
N LEU A 62 3.84 -7.63 -0.33
CA LEU A 62 3.19 -6.80 0.68
C LEU A 62 2.88 -7.58 1.95
N THR A 63 2.50 -8.85 1.82
CA THR A 63 2.21 -9.70 2.97
C THR A 63 3.47 -10.02 3.75
N GLN A 64 4.57 -10.33 3.05
CA GLN A 64 5.84 -10.61 3.71
C GLN A 64 6.37 -9.39 4.47
N ALA A 65 6.03 -8.20 4.02
CA ALA A 65 6.43 -6.95 4.68
C ALA A 65 5.44 -6.54 5.78
N HIS A 66 4.45 -7.36 6.08
CA HIS A 66 3.44 -7.10 7.12
C HIS A 66 2.57 -5.88 6.84
N VAL A 67 2.50 -5.47 5.58
CA VAL A 67 1.55 -4.43 5.14
C VAL A 67 0.17 -5.02 4.97
N LEU A 68 0.11 -6.24 4.47
CA LEU A 68 -1.15 -6.97 4.29
C LEU A 68 -1.20 -8.21 5.16
N ALA A 69 -2.41 -8.61 5.50
CA ALA A 69 -2.69 -9.89 6.12
C ALA A 69 -3.38 -10.79 5.10
N ARG A 70 -3.18 -12.08 5.25
CA ARG A 70 -3.70 -13.08 4.35
C ARG A 70 -4.55 -14.07 5.14
N ARG A 71 -5.71 -14.41 4.60
CA ARG A 71 -6.62 -15.35 5.24
C ARG A 71 -7.10 -16.35 4.21
N LYS A 72 -7.05 -17.63 4.54
CA LYS A 72 -7.54 -18.68 3.66
C LYS A 72 -8.89 -19.17 4.15
N GLU A 73 -9.82 -19.29 3.23
CA GLU A 73 -11.15 -19.82 3.52
C GLU A 73 -11.53 -20.77 2.40
N GLY A 74 -11.49 -22.08 2.68
CA GLY A 74 -11.69 -23.09 1.64
C GLY A 74 -10.59 -22.97 0.59
N LEU A 75 -10.99 -22.84 -0.65
CA LEU A 75 -10.05 -22.69 -1.76
C LEU A 75 -9.72 -21.23 -2.06
N GLN A 76 -10.32 -20.30 -1.36
CA GLN A 76 -10.12 -18.90 -1.61
C GLN A 76 -9.13 -18.29 -0.61
N VAL A 77 -8.38 -17.31 -1.09
CA VAL A 77 -7.45 -16.55 -0.27
C VAL A 77 -7.86 -15.10 -0.31
N PHE A 78 -8.01 -14.51 0.87
CA PHE A 78 -8.41 -13.12 1.04
C PHE A 78 -7.27 -12.31 1.61
N TYR A 79 -7.17 -11.06 1.18
CA TYR A 79 -6.16 -10.14 1.66
C TYR A 79 -6.83 -8.93 2.28
N SER A 80 -6.19 -8.38 3.31
CA SER A 80 -6.69 -7.18 3.99
C SER A 80 -5.51 -6.35 4.48
N ILE A 81 -5.78 -5.09 4.79
CA ILE A 81 -4.76 -4.20 5.35
C ILE A 81 -4.42 -4.67 6.76
N ALA A 82 -3.15 -5.00 7.00
CA ALA A 82 -2.69 -5.41 8.33
C ALA A 82 -2.29 -4.23 9.19
N ASP A 83 -1.79 -3.17 8.55
CA ASP A 83 -1.29 -1.99 9.25
C ASP A 83 -2.14 -0.78 8.86
N PRO A 84 -3.06 -0.35 9.74
CA PRO A 84 -3.94 0.78 9.41
C PRO A 84 -3.21 2.10 9.18
N SER A 85 -1.98 2.23 9.67
CA SER A 85 -1.22 3.47 9.45
C SER A 85 -0.86 3.69 7.98
N ILE A 86 -0.93 2.64 7.17
CA ILE A 86 -0.66 2.74 5.74
C ILE A 86 -1.66 3.68 5.06
N PHE A 87 -2.93 3.61 5.46
CA PHE A 87 -3.94 4.51 4.91
C PHE A 87 -3.58 5.97 5.20
N LYS A 88 -3.20 6.27 6.45
CA LYS A 88 -2.84 7.62 6.83
C LYS A 88 -1.60 8.11 6.10
N LEU A 89 -0.61 7.25 5.93
CA LEU A 89 0.59 7.59 5.20
C LEU A 89 0.25 7.98 3.76
N CYS A 90 -0.57 7.17 3.11
CA CYS A 90 -0.98 7.45 1.73
C CYS A 90 -1.77 8.76 1.63
N GLU A 91 -2.66 9.02 2.60
CA GLU A 91 -3.41 10.28 2.63
C GLU A 91 -2.48 11.48 2.77
N LEU A 92 -1.50 11.38 3.64
CA LEU A 92 -0.58 12.48 3.88
C LEU A 92 0.24 12.81 2.63
N VAL A 93 0.76 11.79 1.96
CA VAL A 93 1.53 11.99 0.74
C VAL A 93 0.65 12.55 -0.36
N CYS A 94 -0.55 11.99 -0.53
CA CYS A 94 -1.49 12.46 -1.54
C CYS A 94 -1.85 13.93 -1.31
N GLY A 95 -2.15 14.30 -0.06
CA GLY A 95 -2.48 15.68 0.28
C GLY A 95 -1.33 16.64 0.03
N SER A 96 -0.10 16.20 0.34
CA SER A 96 1.09 16.99 0.07
C SER A 96 1.27 17.25 -1.41
N LEU A 97 1.10 16.20 -2.23
CA LEU A 97 1.25 16.34 -3.67
C LEU A 97 0.14 17.18 -4.28
N GLU A 98 -1.08 17.07 -3.78
CA GLU A 98 -2.18 17.92 -4.25
C GLU A 98 -1.88 19.39 -4.04
N LYS A 99 -1.31 19.74 -2.90
CA LYS A 99 -0.91 21.12 -2.64
C LYS A 99 0.18 21.60 -3.58
N GLN A 100 1.15 20.71 -3.84
CA GLN A 100 2.26 21.03 -4.72
C GLN A 100 1.80 21.24 -6.15
N PHE A 101 0.82 20.45 -6.60
CA PHE A 101 0.35 20.47 -7.98
C PHE A 101 -1.04 21.11 -8.10
N THR A 102 -1.27 22.22 -7.41
CA THR A 102 -2.58 22.87 -7.43
C THR A 102 -3.00 23.26 -8.85
N LYS A 103 -2.05 23.59 -9.71
CA LYS A 103 -2.37 23.95 -11.11
C LYS A 103 -2.69 22.74 -11.96
N ASN A 104 -2.35 21.56 -11.48
CA ASN A 104 -2.62 20.29 -12.15
C ASN A 104 -3.53 19.44 -11.30
N ALA A 105 -4.52 20.07 -10.69
CA ALA A 105 -5.40 19.38 -9.73
C ALA A 105 -6.09 18.18 -10.34
N ASP A 106 -6.31 18.18 -11.66
CA ASP A 106 -6.97 17.06 -12.34
C ASP A 106 -6.23 15.75 -12.18
N ALA A 107 -4.90 15.81 -12.05
CA ALA A 107 -4.11 14.60 -11.84
C ALA A 107 -4.49 13.87 -10.53
N PHE A 108 -5.06 14.59 -9.57
CA PHE A 108 -5.42 14.05 -8.27
C PHE A 108 -6.93 14.11 -8.00
N ALA A 109 -7.72 14.38 -9.02
CA ALA A 109 -9.17 14.42 -8.88
C ALA A 109 -9.71 13.02 -8.56
N ARG A 110 -10.72 12.95 -7.69
CA ARG A 110 -11.30 11.68 -7.26
C ARG A 110 -12.78 11.59 -7.57
#